data_85d94dc92b9811579802c80d2b9e7f50
#
_entry.id   85d94dc92b9811579802c80d2b9e7f50
#
_cell.length_a   1.000
_cell.length_b   1.000
_cell.length_c   1.000
_cell.angle_alpha   90.00
_cell.angle_beta   90.00
_cell.angle_gamma   90.00
#
_symmetry.space_group_name_H-M   'P 1'
#
loop_
_entity.id
_entity.type
_entity.pdbx_description
1 polymer ?
#
loop_
_entity_poly.entity_id
_entity_poly.type
_entity_poly.pdbx_seq_one_letter_code
_entity_poly.pdbx_strand_id
1 'polypeptide(L)'
;AYQATRYIDTEIPHIPVMGKGLKDTANYVISTTNWQPYMWSINNVAFGEISHTALAYWQTGRYEEAFKMFKGAVLDAMYLGSGPGNVTQLSFYDAARRETYRDFADGIATGVRALVQGMYGIMPDLINNRLTIRPGFPDDWNFAEIETQNMAYTFERKGNIERYSITPNLLKKDVSLSMEIKAIRNKIKSIKVNGKDTPYTLLTTTILSPEIKFEAGIADKYDITIEW
;
A
#
# COMPACT_ATOMS: atom_id res chain seq x y z
N ALA A 1 -2.37 -8.59 -14.71
CA ALA A 1 -2.49 -7.50 -13.73
C ALA A 1 -1.83 -6.20 -14.24
N TYR A 2 -0.53 -6.21 -14.59
CA TYR A 2 0.20 -5.00 -15.02
C TYR A 2 -0.48 -4.25 -16.19
N GLN A 3 -0.92 -4.95 -17.23
CA GLN A 3 -1.61 -4.34 -18.38
C GLN A 3 -2.93 -3.66 -17.98
N ALA A 4 -3.65 -4.22 -17.01
CA ALA A 4 -4.87 -3.59 -16.51
C ALA A 4 -4.57 -2.26 -15.80
N THR A 5 -3.48 -2.18 -15.02
CA THR A 5 -3.07 -0.90 -14.42
C THR A 5 -2.60 0.11 -15.46
N ARG A 6 -1.99 -0.34 -16.57
CA ARG A 6 -1.63 0.56 -17.69
C ARG A 6 -2.86 1.14 -18.38
N TYR A 7 -3.92 0.36 -18.54
CA TYR A 7 -5.20 0.87 -19.06
C TYR A 7 -5.75 1.99 -18.18
N ILE A 8 -5.67 1.84 -16.86
CA ILE A 8 -6.11 2.88 -15.93
C ILE A 8 -5.31 4.17 -16.12
N ASP A 9 -3.99 4.09 -16.32
CA ASP A 9 -3.14 5.27 -16.53
C ASP A 9 -3.55 6.08 -17.78
N THR A 10 -4.04 5.42 -18.83
CA THR A 10 -4.26 6.04 -20.13
C THR A 10 -5.71 6.33 -20.45
N GLU A 11 -6.63 5.54 -19.92
CA GLU A 11 -8.05 5.56 -20.33
C GLU A 11 -8.98 6.09 -19.24
N ILE A 12 -8.60 5.97 -17.97
CA ILE A 12 -9.45 6.43 -16.87
C ILE A 12 -9.08 7.88 -16.51
N PRO A 13 -10.07 8.78 -16.39
CA PRO A 13 -9.81 10.18 -16.00
C PRO A 13 -9.11 10.30 -14.66
N HIS A 14 -8.01 11.05 -14.65
CA HIS A 14 -7.26 11.43 -13.46
C HIS A 14 -7.65 12.85 -13.06
N ILE A 15 -8.16 12.99 -11.86
CA ILE A 15 -8.68 14.25 -11.33
C ILE A 15 -7.70 14.78 -10.29
N PRO A 16 -7.02 15.91 -10.54
CA PRO A 16 -6.07 16.48 -9.59
C PRO A 16 -6.74 16.79 -8.23
N VAL A 17 -6.11 16.41 -7.15
CA VAL A 17 -6.52 16.78 -5.80
C VAL A 17 -5.83 18.09 -5.43
N MET A 18 -6.61 19.15 -5.31
CA MET A 18 -6.13 20.49 -5.01
C MET A 18 -6.88 21.10 -3.84
N GLY A 19 -6.19 21.84 -3.00
CA GLY A 19 -6.79 22.54 -1.88
C GLY A 19 -5.87 23.59 -1.29
N LYS A 20 -6.44 24.51 -0.52
CA LYS A 20 -5.67 25.56 0.17
C LYS A 20 -4.65 24.91 1.12
N GLY A 21 -3.38 25.22 0.94
CA GLY A 21 -2.29 24.69 1.75
C GLY A 21 -1.63 23.42 1.20
N LEU A 22 -2.20 22.75 0.21
CA LEU A 22 -1.53 21.68 -0.51
C LEU A 22 -0.46 22.25 -1.43
N LYS A 23 0.79 21.91 -1.16
CA LYS A 23 1.94 22.29 -2.01
C LYS A 23 2.24 21.26 -3.10
N ASP A 24 1.87 20.01 -2.85
CA ASP A 24 2.09 18.89 -3.75
C ASP A 24 0.90 18.78 -4.72
N THR A 25 1.14 19.06 -5.97
CA THR A 25 0.15 19.01 -7.06
C THR A 25 0.12 17.64 -7.77
N ALA A 26 0.95 16.70 -7.36
CA ALA A 26 1.06 15.39 -8.00
C ALA A 26 0.01 14.38 -7.50
N ASN A 27 -0.79 14.74 -6.50
CA ASN A 27 -1.83 13.86 -5.98
C ASN A 27 -3.07 13.93 -6.89
N TYR A 28 -3.67 12.79 -7.13
CA TYR A 28 -4.88 12.68 -7.94
C TYR A 28 -5.79 11.58 -7.40
N VAL A 29 -7.04 11.67 -7.76
CA VAL A 29 -8.03 10.61 -7.67
C VAL A 29 -8.43 10.18 -9.07
N ILE A 30 -9.03 9.02 -9.21
CA ILE A 30 -9.50 8.52 -10.49
C ILE A 30 -11.02 8.39 -10.51
N SER A 31 -11.60 8.52 -11.69
CA SER A 31 -12.99 8.16 -11.91
C SER A 31 -13.15 6.63 -11.89
N THR A 32 -14.33 6.16 -11.54
CA THR A 32 -14.68 4.72 -11.61
C THR A 32 -14.61 4.18 -13.02
N THR A 33 -14.97 4.99 -14.02
CA THR A 33 -14.86 4.64 -15.44
C THR A 33 -14.61 5.88 -16.29
N ASN A 34 -14.42 5.69 -17.60
CA ASN A 34 -14.41 6.74 -18.62
C ASN A 34 -15.73 6.81 -19.42
N TRP A 35 -16.77 6.15 -18.98
CA TRP A 35 -18.04 6.05 -19.69
C TRP A 35 -18.95 7.24 -19.40
N GLN A 36 -19.90 7.44 -20.32
CA GLN A 36 -20.99 8.41 -20.19
C GLN A 36 -22.33 7.72 -20.45
N PRO A 37 -23.46 8.22 -19.94
CA PRO A 37 -23.63 9.42 -19.11
C PRO A 37 -23.14 9.24 -17.67
N TYR A 38 -22.95 10.35 -16.99
CA TYR A 38 -22.64 10.37 -15.57
C TYR A 38 -23.83 9.81 -14.77
N MET A 39 -23.65 8.64 -14.25
CA MET A 39 -24.59 7.99 -13.37
C MET A 39 -23.86 7.48 -12.13
N TRP A 40 -24.61 7.38 -11.04
CA TRP A 40 -24.11 6.82 -9.80
C TRP A 40 -23.33 5.53 -10.05
N SER A 41 -22.15 5.43 -9.49
CA SER A 41 -21.15 4.36 -9.64
C SER A 41 -20.53 4.14 -11.03
N ILE A 42 -20.98 4.84 -12.08
CA ILE A 42 -20.40 4.67 -13.43
C ILE A 42 -19.27 5.67 -13.69
N ASN A 43 -19.45 6.93 -13.34
CA ASN A 43 -18.44 7.96 -13.59
C ASN A 43 -18.30 8.90 -12.37
N ASN A 44 -17.72 8.39 -11.33
CA ASN A 44 -17.60 9.07 -10.06
C ASN A 44 -16.24 8.85 -9.44
N VAL A 45 -15.92 9.61 -8.42
CA VAL A 45 -14.77 9.39 -7.56
C VAL A 45 -15.24 8.63 -6.33
N ALA A 46 -14.86 7.38 -6.20
CA ALA A 46 -15.28 6.52 -5.11
C ALA A 46 -14.06 6.00 -4.33
N PHE A 47 -14.02 6.28 -3.03
CA PHE A 47 -12.88 5.98 -2.18
C PHE A 47 -12.57 4.47 -2.11
N GLY A 48 -13.62 3.64 -2.10
CA GLY A 48 -13.47 2.19 -2.08
C GLY A 48 -12.79 1.65 -3.32
N GLU A 49 -13.27 2.04 -4.50
CA GLU A 49 -12.74 1.63 -5.80
C GLU A 49 -11.32 2.14 -6.03
N ILE A 50 -11.03 3.37 -5.63
CA ILE A 50 -9.68 3.94 -5.72
C ILE A 50 -8.73 3.18 -4.80
N SER A 51 -9.16 2.85 -3.60
CA SER A 51 -8.36 2.07 -2.65
C SER A 51 -8.06 0.66 -3.18
N HIS A 52 -9.03 -0.02 -3.78
CA HIS A 52 -8.83 -1.30 -4.45
C HIS A 52 -7.89 -1.19 -5.65
N THR A 53 -8.03 -0.13 -6.42
CA THR A 53 -7.15 0.14 -7.56
C THR A 53 -5.72 0.38 -7.08
N ALA A 54 -5.52 1.19 -6.06
CA ALA A 54 -4.20 1.39 -5.45
C ALA A 54 -3.60 0.06 -4.95
N LEU A 55 -4.40 -0.80 -4.32
CA LEU A 55 -3.96 -2.14 -3.92
C LEU A 55 -3.51 -2.97 -5.13
N ALA A 56 -4.22 -2.92 -6.25
CA ALA A 56 -3.82 -3.61 -7.47
C ALA A 56 -2.48 -3.07 -8.03
N TYR A 57 -2.23 -1.76 -7.93
CA TYR A 57 -0.94 -1.18 -8.29
C TYR A 57 0.18 -1.68 -7.37
N TRP A 58 -0.03 -1.72 -6.05
CA TRP A 58 0.93 -2.33 -5.12
C TRP A 58 1.22 -3.79 -5.45
N GLN A 59 0.19 -4.57 -5.73
CA GLN A 59 0.33 -5.98 -6.11
C GLN A 59 1.13 -6.19 -7.41
N THR A 60 1.16 -5.19 -8.27
CA THR A 60 1.95 -5.22 -9.51
C THR A 60 3.34 -4.60 -9.38
N GLY A 61 3.73 -4.15 -8.17
CA GLY A 61 5.02 -3.53 -7.91
C GLY A 61 5.12 -2.05 -8.29
N ARG A 62 4.00 -1.40 -8.60
CA ARG A 62 3.91 0.03 -8.96
C ARG A 62 3.67 0.89 -7.72
N TYR A 63 4.64 0.90 -6.82
CA TYR A 63 4.49 1.44 -5.46
C TYR A 63 4.28 2.95 -5.43
N GLU A 64 4.99 3.71 -6.28
CA GLU A 64 4.87 5.17 -6.34
C GLU A 64 3.49 5.62 -6.81
N GLU A 65 2.99 5.01 -7.88
CA GLU A 65 1.67 5.33 -8.42
C GLU A 65 0.56 4.91 -7.46
N ALA A 66 0.71 3.73 -6.85
CA ALA A 66 -0.20 3.24 -5.82
C ALA A 66 -0.32 4.23 -4.66
N PHE A 67 0.83 4.69 -4.14
CA PHE A 67 0.85 5.63 -3.04
C PHE A 67 0.28 7.00 -3.42
N LYS A 68 0.60 7.55 -4.59
CA LYS A 68 0.04 8.82 -5.06
C LYS A 68 -1.49 8.79 -5.16
N MET A 69 -2.01 7.71 -5.74
CA MET A 69 -3.45 7.50 -5.86
C MET A 69 -4.12 7.34 -4.50
N PHE A 70 -3.57 6.50 -3.63
CA PHE A 70 -4.09 6.29 -2.28
C PHE A 70 -4.05 7.57 -1.44
N LYS A 71 -2.93 8.29 -1.46
CA LYS A 71 -2.79 9.58 -0.80
C LYS A 71 -3.80 10.60 -1.34
N GLY A 72 -3.99 10.66 -2.65
CA GLY A 72 -5.00 11.51 -3.29
C GLY A 72 -6.40 11.19 -2.77
N ALA A 73 -6.77 9.91 -2.71
CA ALA A 73 -8.06 9.47 -2.20
C ALA A 73 -8.26 9.84 -0.72
N VAL A 74 -7.26 9.65 0.12
CA VAL A 74 -7.31 10.03 1.55
C VAL A 74 -7.44 11.54 1.70
N LEU A 75 -6.69 12.33 0.95
CA LEU A 75 -6.78 13.79 0.99
C LEU A 75 -8.16 14.27 0.56
N ASP A 76 -8.69 13.75 -0.53
CA ASP A 76 -10.01 14.12 -1.03
C ASP A 76 -11.13 13.71 -0.07
N ALA A 77 -11.12 12.45 0.36
CA ALA A 77 -12.20 11.89 1.18
C ALA A 77 -12.20 12.39 2.64
N MET A 78 -11.04 12.59 3.24
CA MET A 78 -10.93 12.87 4.67
C MET A 78 -10.66 14.34 5.00
N TYR A 79 -9.97 15.08 4.12
CA TYR A 79 -9.49 16.42 4.47
C TYR A 79 -10.05 17.54 3.60
N LEU A 80 -10.30 17.31 2.32
CA LEU A 80 -10.75 18.34 1.38
C LEU A 80 -12.23 18.23 1.04
N GLY A 81 -12.86 17.12 1.34
CA GLY A 81 -14.27 16.90 1.07
C GLY A 81 -15.19 17.84 1.84
N SER A 82 -16.47 17.83 1.49
CA SER A 82 -17.51 18.68 2.10
C SER A 82 -17.81 18.36 3.57
N GLY A 83 -17.24 17.31 4.12
CA GLY A 83 -17.26 16.94 5.53
C GLY A 83 -15.89 17.15 6.17
N PRO A 84 -15.46 18.39 6.43
CA PRO A 84 -14.13 18.65 6.95
C PRO A 84 -13.92 18.05 8.33
N GLY A 85 -12.71 17.63 8.58
CA GLY A 85 -12.31 17.03 9.84
C GLY A 85 -12.51 15.51 9.84
N ASN A 86 -11.68 14.83 10.51
CA ASN A 86 -11.48 13.39 10.63
C ASN A 86 -12.71 12.53 10.97
N VAL A 87 -13.89 13.10 11.01
CA VAL A 87 -15.09 12.48 11.52
C VAL A 87 -15.98 11.90 10.43
N THR A 88 -15.88 12.42 9.20
CA THR A 88 -16.71 11.95 8.08
C THR A 88 -15.86 11.75 6.84
N GLN A 89 -15.56 10.52 6.57
CA GLN A 89 -14.91 10.11 5.33
C GLN A 89 -15.91 10.11 4.18
N LEU A 90 -15.53 10.71 3.05
CA LEU A 90 -16.30 10.57 1.83
C LEU A 90 -16.08 9.16 1.26
N SER A 91 -17.16 8.43 1.04
CA SER A 91 -17.08 7.19 0.29
C SER A 91 -17.20 7.40 -1.21
N PHE A 92 -17.79 8.54 -1.61
CA PHE A 92 -18.16 8.79 -2.97
C PHE A 92 -18.38 10.28 -3.25
N TYR A 93 -17.91 10.78 -4.39
CA TYR A 93 -18.15 12.12 -4.91
C TYR A 93 -18.66 12.05 -6.35
N ASP A 94 -19.83 12.58 -6.59
CA ASP A 94 -20.37 12.75 -7.95
C ASP A 94 -19.91 14.10 -8.53
N ALA A 95 -18.92 14.06 -9.40
CA ALA A 95 -18.34 15.26 -9.99
C ALA A 95 -19.35 16.04 -10.85
N ALA A 96 -20.32 15.36 -11.47
CA ALA A 96 -21.33 15.98 -12.33
C ALA A 96 -22.42 16.69 -11.51
N ARG A 97 -22.89 16.05 -10.46
CA ARG A 97 -23.95 16.58 -9.59
C ARG A 97 -23.43 17.44 -8.46
N ARG A 98 -22.13 17.34 -8.16
CA ARG A 98 -21.47 17.96 -7.00
C ARG A 98 -22.06 17.48 -5.65
N GLU A 99 -22.46 16.22 -5.63
CA GLU A 99 -23.00 15.55 -4.45
C GLU A 99 -21.95 14.69 -3.79
N THR A 100 -22.05 14.59 -2.46
CA THR A 100 -21.14 13.76 -1.68
C THR A 100 -21.96 12.79 -0.85
N TYR A 101 -21.57 11.52 -0.90
CA TYR A 101 -22.18 10.48 -0.08
C TYR A 101 -21.17 10.01 0.96
N ARG A 102 -21.64 9.88 2.18
CA ARG A 102 -20.83 9.47 3.33
C ARG A 102 -21.38 8.17 3.90
N ASP A 103 -20.63 7.63 4.83
CA ASP A 103 -21.09 6.56 5.70
C ASP A 103 -21.29 5.20 5.03
N PHE A 104 -20.59 4.95 3.91
CA PHE A 104 -20.47 3.62 3.36
C PHE A 104 -19.27 2.89 3.99
N ALA A 105 -19.52 1.80 4.68
CA ALA A 105 -18.50 1.05 5.40
C ALA A 105 -17.47 0.37 4.48
N ASP A 106 -17.83 0.10 3.23
CA ASP A 106 -16.93 -0.48 2.23
C ASP A 106 -15.71 0.40 1.95
N GLY A 107 -15.91 1.72 1.82
CA GLY A 107 -14.82 2.67 1.63
C GLY A 107 -13.77 2.57 2.74
N ILE A 108 -14.20 2.52 4.00
CA ILE A 108 -13.32 2.40 5.15
C ILE A 108 -12.56 1.06 5.13
N ALA A 109 -13.28 -0.03 4.93
CA ALA A 109 -12.69 -1.37 4.92
C ALA A 109 -11.65 -1.54 3.80
N THR A 110 -11.96 -1.04 2.59
CA THR A 110 -11.05 -1.11 1.45
C THR A 110 -9.85 -0.21 1.60
N GLY A 111 -10.01 0.99 2.20
CA GLY A 111 -8.91 1.88 2.53
C GLY A 111 -7.94 1.25 3.53
N VAL A 112 -8.44 0.68 4.62
CA VAL A 112 -7.63 -0.06 5.59
C VAL A 112 -6.94 -1.25 4.93
N ARG A 113 -7.63 -1.99 4.08
CA ARG A 113 -7.05 -3.10 3.33
C ARG A 113 -5.91 -2.65 2.41
N ALA A 114 -6.09 -1.56 1.67
CA ALA A 114 -5.06 -1.01 0.80
C ALA A 114 -3.82 -0.57 1.60
N LEU A 115 -4.04 0.06 2.77
CA LEU A 115 -2.97 0.43 3.68
C LEU A 115 -2.20 -0.81 4.19
N VAL A 116 -2.91 -1.78 4.75
CA VAL A 116 -2.30 -2.94 5.43
C VAL A 116 -1.69 -3.91 4.41
N GLN A 117 -2.44 -4.32 3.40
CA GLN A 117 -1.99 -5.32 2.42
C GLN A 117 -1.17 -4.72 1.27
N GLY A 118 -1.39 -3.44 0.92
CA GLY A 118 -0.67 -2.75 -0.13
C GLY A 118 0.59 -2.07 0.39
N MET A 119 0.43 -1.01 1.18
CA MET A 119 1.56 -0.18 1.60
C MET A 119 2.48 -0.90 2.60
N TYR A 120 1.93 -1.53 3.64
CA TYR A 120 2.72 -2.32 4.60
C TYR A 120 2.98 -3.75 4.13
N GLY A 121 2.21 -4.24 3.17
CA GLY A 121 2.40 -5.56 2.57
C GLY A 121 2.13 -6.74 3.51
N ILE A 122 1.29 -6.55 4.53
CA ILE A 122 1.02 -7.55 5.57
C ILE A 122 -0.03 -8.54 5.08
N MET A 123 0.37 -9.79 4.86
CA MET A 123 -0.48 -10.85 4.32
C MET A 123 -0.37 -12.11 5.19
N PRO A 124 -1.21 -12.26 6.23
CA PRO A 124 -1.22 -13.46 7.07
C PRO A 124 -1.93 -14.63 6.37
N ASP A 125 -1.32 -15.78 6.46
CA ASP A 125 -1.90 -17.08 6.11
C ASP A 125 -1.88 -17.99 7.35
N LEU A 126 -2.89 -17.85 8.17
CA LEU A 126 -2.98 -18.57 9.45
C LEU A 126 -3.32 -20.06 9.29
N ILE A 127 -3.77 -20.49 8.11
CA ILE A 127 -4.00 -21.91 7.80
C ILE A 127 -2.64 -22.62 7.69
N ASN A 128 -1.68 -21.97 7.04
CA ASN A 128 -0.34 -22.50 6.84
C ASN A 128 0.68 -22.00 7.87
N ASN A 129 0.24 -21.31 8.93
CA ASN A 129 1.09 -20.69 9.95
C ASN A 129 2.21 -19.82 9.34
N ARG A 130 1.83 -18.94 8.40
CA ARG A 130 2.75 -18.12 7.63
C ARG A 130 2.32 -16.66 7.64
N LEU A 131 3.29 -15.77 7.77
CA LEU A 131 3.16 -14.35 7.55
C LEU A 131 4.02 -13.96 6.35
N THR A 132 3.41 -13.42 5.31
CA THR A 132 4.15 -12.81 4.21
C THR A 132 4.15 -11.29 4.38
N ILE A 133 5.33 -10.67 4.26
CA ILE A 133 5.50 -9.22 4.26
C ILE A 133 6.11 -8.80 2.92
N ARG A 134 5.41 -7.94 2.19
CA ARG A 134 5.84 -7.35 0.91
C ARG A 134 5.66 -5.84 0.95
N PRO A 135 6.62 -5.10 1.54
CA PRO A 135 6.51 -3.65 1.71
C PRO A 135 6.34 -2.92 0.38
N GLY A 136 5.38 -2.04 0.31
CA GLY A 136 5.11 -1.18 -0.86
C GLY A 136 5.39 0.28 -0.58
N PHE A 137 6.39 0.60 0.24
CA PHE A 137 6.73 1.98 0.58
C PHE A 137 7.31 2.73 -0.62
N PRO A 138 7.03 4.03 -0.76
CA PRO A 138 7.71 4.90 -1.71
C PRO A 138 9.23 4.88 -1.54
N ASP A 139 9.96 5.10 -2.63
CA ASP A 139 11.43 5.00 -2.64
C ASP A 139 12.11 6.07 -1.78
N ASP A 140 11.45 7.20 -1.55
CA ASP A 140 11.94 8.32 -0.73
C ASP A 140 11.62 8.16 0.77
N TRP A 141 10.86 7.14 1.16
CA TRP A 141 10.56 6.90 2.57
C TRP A 141 11.73 6.28 3.30
N ASN A 142 12.04 6.87 4.45
CA ASN A 142 13.11 6.41 5.33
C ASN A 142 12.60 5.78 6.63
N PHE A 143 11.32 5.90 6.89
CA PHE A 143 10.67 5.38 8.08
C PHE A 143 9.19 5.09 7.82
N ALA A 144 8.71 3.98 8.38
CA ALA A 144 7.29 3.67 8.47
C ALA A 144 7.04 2.81 9.72
N GLU A 145 5.89 3.01 10.34
CA GLU A 145 5.49 2.24 11.52
C GLU A 145 4.00 1.98 11.50
N ILE A 146 3.61 0.78 11.89
CA ILE A 146 2.22 0.42 12.17
C ILE A 146 2.17 -0.43 13.42
N GLU A 147 1.30 -0.05 14.34
CA GLU A 147 0.99 -0.83 15.54
C GLU A 147 -0.50 -1.12 15.58
N THR A 148 -0.83 -2.39 15.76
CA THR A 148 -2.18 -2.90 15.89
C THR A 148 -2.23 -3.94 17.00
N GLN A 149 -3.42 -4.36 17.40
CA GLN A 149 -3.58 -5.46 18.34
C GLN A 149 -2.87 -6.76 17.87
N ASN A 150 -2.74 -6.95 16.55
CA ASN A 150 -2.24 -8.19 15.96
C ASN A 150 -0.80 -8.12 15.48
N MET A 151 -0.19 -6.94 15.45
CA MET A 151 1.17 -6.75 14.93
C MET A 151 1.75 -5.41 15.31
N ALA A 152 3.04 -5.39 15.65
CA ALA A 152 3.89 -4.20 15.58
C ALA A 152 4.91 -4.38 14.46
N TYR A 153 5.03 -3.38 13.60
CA TYR A 153 5.94 -3.41 12.46
C TYR A 153 6.54 -2.04 12.21
N THR A 154 7.88 -1.97 12.24
CA THR A 154 8.67 -0.77 11.95
C THR A 154 9.60 -1.03 10.79
N PHE A 155 9.77 -0.02 9.94
CA PHE A 155 10.74 0.04 8.86
C PHE A 155 11.61 1.28 9.01
N GLU A 156 12.92 1.13 8.85
CA GLU A 156 13.88 2.23 8.78
C GLU A 156 14.86 2.02 7.63
N ARG A 157 15.19 3.10 6.93
CA ARG A 157 16.23 3.12 5.89
C ARG A 157 17.25 4.22 6.19
N LYS A 158 18.52 3.85 6.22
CA LYS A 158 19.65 4.79 6.36
C LYS A 158 20.73 4.44 5.33
N GLY A 159 20.81 5.22 4.27
CA GLY A 159 21.76 4.97 3.17
C GLY A 159 21.48 3.63 2.49
N ASN A 160 22.43 2.71 2.61
CA ASN A 160 22.32 1.36 2.03
C ASN A 160 21.85 0.30 3.03
N ILE A 161 21.35 0.70 4.17
CA ILE A 161 20.90 -0.24 5.21
C ILE A 161 19.39 -0.06 5.42
N GLU A 162 18.68 -1.14 5.31
CA GLU A 162 17.28 -1.25 5.70
C GLU A 162 17.15 -2.12 6.94
N ARG A 163 16.29 -1.70 7.85
CA ARG A 163 15.94 -2.43 9.06
C ARG A 163 14.44 -2.59 9.17
N TYR A 164 14.04 -3.79 9.54
CA TYR A 164 12.65 -4.11 9.82
C TYR A 164 12.58 -4.75 11.20
N SER A 165 11.65 -4.30 12.03
CA SER A 165 11.31 -4.96 13.28
C SER A 165 9.86 -5.36 13.23
N ILE A 166 9.58 -6.66 13.32
CA ILE A 166 8.25 -7.23 13.17
C ILE A 166 7.95 -8.11 14.37
N THR A 167 6.90 -7.78 15.09
CA THR A 167 6.38 -8.59 16.21
C THR A 167 4.98 -9.05 15.85
N PRO A 168 4.82 -10.28 15.31
CA PRO A 168 3.51 -10.81 15.00
C PRO A 168 2.81 -11.24 16.28
N ASN A 169 1.59 -10.76 16.49
CA ASN A 169 0.71 -11.18 17.58
C ASN A 169 -0.59 -11.75 17.01
N LEU A 170 -0.47 -12.51 15.93
CA LEU A 170 -1.57 -12.99 15.11
C LEU A 170 -2.37 -14.08 15.83
N LEU A 171 -3.43 -13.68 16.54
CA LEU A 171 -4.35 -14.60 17.22
C LEU A 171 -3.64 -15.66 18.11
N LYS A 172 -2.51 -15.29 18.72
CA LYS A 172 -1.67 -16.17 19.53
C LYS A 172 -1.15 -17.43 18.79
N LYS A 173 -1.01 -17.34 17.47
CA LYS A 173 -0.41 -18.41 16.65
C LYS A 173 1.04 -18.08 16.32
N ASP A 174 1.87 -19.07 16.44
CA ASP A 174 3.25 -19.01 15.95
C ASP A 174 3.24 -19.05 14.43
N VAL A 175 3.90 -18.10 13.78
CA VAL A 175 3.97 -18.03 12.33
C VAL A 175 5.43 -17.96 11.87
N SER A 176 5.72 -18.58 10.73
CA SER A 176 6.96 -18.36 9.99
C SER A 176 6.85 -17.07 9.17
N LEU A 177 7.99 -16.41 8.92
CA LEU A 177 8.04 -15.20 8.11
C LEU A 177 8.56 -15.48 6.71
N SER A 178 7.88 -14.93 5.71
CA SER A 178 8.37 -14.80 4.33
C SER A 178 8.42 -13.32 3.96
N MET A 179 9.57 -12.82 3.54
CA MET A 179 9.71 -11.45 3.07
C MET A 179 10.01 -11.39 1.59
N GLU A 180 9.29 -10.52 0.87
CA GLU A 180 9.48 -10.21 -0.53
C GLU A 180 9.74 -8.71 -0.64
N ILE A 181 10.95 -8.32 -1.03
CA ILE A 181 11.40 -6.93 -0.95
C ILE A 181 11.94 -6.49 -2.31
N LYS A 182 11.51 -5.31 -2.76
CA LYS A 182 12.08 -4.64 -3.93
C LYS A 182 13.56 -4.38 -3.73
N ALA A 183 14.39 -4.80 -4.69
CA ALA A 183 15.81 -4.51 -4.67
C ALA A 183 16.06 -3.02 -4.96
N ILE A 184 16.72 -2.34 -4.05
CA ILE A 184 17.07 -0.91 -4.22
C ILE A 184 18.48 -0.71 -4.77
N ARG A 185 19.26 -1.79 -4.90
CA ARG A 185 20.63 -1.82 -5.45
C ARG A 185 20.86 -3.10 -6.26
N ASN A 186 21.87 -3.07 -7.08
CA ASN A 186 22.27 -4.23 -7.91
C ASN A 186 22.98 -5.34 -7.14
N LYS A 187 23.39 -5.09 -5.91
CA LYS A 187 24.09 -6.07 -5.07
C LYS A 187 23.58 -6.00 -3.64
N ILE A 188 23.49 -7.14 -3.03
CA ILE A 188 23.19 -7.31 -1.61
C ILE A 188 24.46 -7.80 -0.94
N LYS A 189 24.89 -7.10 0.09
CA LYS A 189 26.05 -7.47 0.88
C LYS A 189 25.70 -8.50 1.94
N SER A 190 24.60 -8.30 2.65
CA SER A 190 24.14 -9.25 3.65
C SER A 190 22.64 -9.09 3.95
N ILE A 191 22.01 -10.19 4.31
CA ILE A 191 20.68 -10.22 4.93
C ILE A 191 20.82 -10.96 6.25
N LYS A 192 20.40 -10.35 7.35
CA LYS A 192 20.40 -10.97 8.67
C LYS A 192 19.02 -10.93 9.28
N VAL A 193 18.57 -12.05 9.82
CA VAL A 193 17.36 -12.16 10.63
C VAL A 193 17.76 -12.60 12.04
N ASN A 194 17.42 -11.81 13.05
CA ASN A 194 17.81 -12.04 14.45
C ASN A 194 19.33 -12.27 14.60
N GLY A 195 20.13 -11.48 13.87
CA GLY A 195 21.59 -11.54 13.88
C GLY A 195 22.21 -12.68 13.06
N LYS A 196 21.43 -13.59 12.49
CA LYS A 196 21.90 -14.73 11.67
C LYS A 196 21.83 -14.43 10.20
N ASP A 197 22.89 -14.75 9.46
CA ASP A 197 22.91 -14.66 8.00
C ASP A 197 21.80 -15.55 7.40
N THR A 198 21.04 -14.97 6.48
CA THR A 198 19.85 -15.61 5.90
C THR A 198 19.99 -15.66 4.38
N PRO A 199 19.85 -16.83 3.76
CA PRO A 199 19.88 -16.96 2.32
C PRO A 199 18.66 -16.31 1.69
N TYR A 200 18.81 -15.84 0.45
CA TYR A 200 17.73 -15.25 -0.32
C TYR A 200 17.70 -15.80 -1.75
N THR A 201 16.58 -15.61 -2.40
CA THR A 201 16.38 -15.90 -3.83
C THR A 201 15.96 -14.64 -4.56
N LEU A 202 16.38 -14.50 -5.82
CA LEU A 202 15.89 -13.46 -6.72
C LEU A 202 14.57 -13.91 -7.31
N LEU A 203 13.55 -13.05 -7.23
CA LEU A 203 12.30 -13.26 -7.92
C LEU A 203 12.41 -12.66 -9.33
N THR A 204 12.56 -13.50 -10.33
CA THR A 204 12.75 -13.11 -11.73
C THR A 204 11.46 -12.84 -12.49
N THR A 205 10.31 -13.07 -11.84
CA THR A 205 8.98 -12.91 -12.44
C THR A 205 8.41 -11.49 -12.30
N THR A 206 9.15 -10.58 -11.68
CA THR A 206 8.74 -9.19 -11.52
C THR A 206 8.93 -8.40 -12.80
N ILE A 207 7.90 -7.64 -13.19
CA ILE A 207 7.90 -6.90 -14.47
C ILE A 207 8.69 -5.59 -14.36
N LEU A 208 8.75 -4.98 -13.18
CA LEU A 208 9.30 -3.64 -12.99
C LEU A 208 10.67 -3.62 -12.33
N SER A 209 10.74 -4.06 -11.12
CA SER A 209 11.98 -4.07 -10.34
C SER A 209 12.28 -5.46 -9.83
N PRO A 210 13.55 -5.88 -9.80
CA PRO A 210 13.91 -7.12 -9.15
C PRO A 210 13.42 -7.13 -7.70
N GLU A 211 12.92 -8.27 -7.27
CA GLU A 211 12.56 -8.51 -5.87
C GLU A 211 13.41 -9.66 -5.33
N ILE A 212 13.69 -9.58 -4.05
CA ILE A 212 14.35 -10.66 -3.30
C ILE A 212 13.34 -11.30 -2.38
N LYS A 213 13.47 -12.59 -2.18
CA LYS A 213 12.69 -13.35 -1.22
C LYS A 213 13.61 -14.07 -0.25
N PHE A 214 13.30 -13.99 1.03
CA PHE A 214 13.92 -14.79 2.08
C PHE A 214 12.87 -15.25 3.09
N GLU A 215 13.20 -16.28 3.83
CA GLU A 215 12.30 -16.90 4.79
C GLU A 215 13.00 -17.03 6.15
N ALA A 216 12.22 -16.91 7.21
CA ALA A 216 12.65 -17.16 8.58
C ALA A 216 11.66 -18.12 9.27
N GLY A 217 12.19 -18.98 10.10
CA GLY A 217 11.39 -19.89 10.94
C GLY A 217 10.56 -19.13 11.97
N ILE A 218 9.79 -19.84 12.75
CA ILE A 218 8.92 -19.30 13.80
C ILE A 218 9.75 -18.55 14.84
N ALA A 219 9.33 -17.32 15.15
CA ALA A 219 9.90 -16.51 16.21
C ALA A 219 8.86 -15.49 16.72
N ASP A 220 8.99 -15.09 17.99
CA ASP A 220 8.12 -14.08 18.60
C ASP A 220 8.38 -12.69 18.02
N LYS A 221 9.60 -12.45 17.55
CA LYS A 221 10.05 -11.20 16.95
C LYS A 221 11.07 -11.46 15.87
N TYR A 222 11.00 -10.67 14.81
CA TYR A 222 11.95 -10.66 13.70
C TYR A 222 12.63 -9.29 13.61
N ASP A 223 13.92 -9.23 13.95
CA ASP A 223 14.78 -8.08 13.71
C ASP A 223 15.63 -8.37 12.46
N ILE A 224 15.33 -7.66 11.39
CA ILE A 224 15.89 -7.90 10.07
C ILE A 224 16.78 -6.72 9.68
N THR A 225 17.96 -7.02 9.15
CA THR A 225 18.87 -6.02 8.58
C THR A 225 19.28 -6.47 7.19
N ILE A 226 19.10 -5.58 6.21
CA ILE A 226 19.57 -5.77 4.83
C ILE A 226 20.62 -4.70 4.57
N GLU A 227 21.79 -5.11 4.14
CA GLU A 227 22.87 -4.25 3.67
C GLU A 227 23.01 -4.44 2.15
N TRP A 228 22.67 -3.39 1.42
CA TRP A 228 22.70 -3.37 -0.03
C TRP A 228 24.08 -3.09 -0.61
#